data_4f11fa3d2729bc8adda5f31f60c55e31
#
_entry.id   4f11fa3d2729bc8adda5f31f60c55e31
#
_cell.length_a   1.000
_cell.length_b   1.000
_cell.length_c   1.000
_cell.angle_alpha   90.00
_cell.angle_beta   90.00
_cell.angle_gamma   90.00
#
_symmetry.space_group_name_H-M   'P 1'
#
loop_
_entity.id
_entity.type
_entity.pdbx_description
1 polymer ?
#
loop_
_entity_poly.entity_id
_entity_poly.type
_entity_poly.pdbx_seq_one_letter_code
_entity_poly.pdbx_strand_id
1 'polypeptide(L)'
;QAISPTTIQDNLAELEAAANCRIVRVEQGASRNIIRLTLAPGDAQLPEKVNLPRLTIALSEIAMGASYDGPVITDLNKMPHWLMGGATGSGKTTLLVVFVQQCLMKVTATGEQAVDVYIIDLKGGQDYPPHWRNRDCSFCVTAEDALSVLGGLVTELERRLKLFSDASERFGVP
;
A
#
# COMPACT_ATOMS: atom_id res chain seq x y z
N GLN A 1 -24.79 -28.60 -14.61
CA GLN A 1 -23.84 -28.41 -13.47
C GLN A 1 -23.55 -26.92 -13.33
N ALA A 2 -23.64 -26.38 -12.12
CA ALA A 2 -23.27 -25.00 -11.87
C ALA A 2 -21.74 -24.89 -11.94
N ILE A 3 -21.23 -24.00 -12.77
CA ILE A 3 -19.80 -23.69 -12.85
C ILE A 3 -19.46 -22.82 -11.63
N SER A 4 -18.48 -23.25 -10.83
CA SER A 4 -18.00 -22.50 -9.67
C SER A 4 -16.65 -21.80 -10.01
N PRO A 5 -16.25 -20.76 -9.27
CA PRO A 5 -14.91 -20.18 -9.42
C PRO A 5 -13.79 -21.21 -9.28
N THR A 6 -13.94 -22.19 -8.39
CA THR A 6 -13.01 -23.32 -8.22
C THR A 6 -12.92 -24.18 -9.47
N THR A 7 -14.04 -24.51 -10.12
CA THR A 7 -14.04 -25.29 -11.37
C THR A 7 -13.26 -24.58 -12.48
N ILE A 8 -13.34 -23.24 -12.54
CA ILE A 8 -12.56 -22.45 -13.50
C ILE A 8 -11.07 -22.48 -13.13
N GLN A 9 -10.74 -22.33 -11.84
CA GLN A 9 -9.35 -22.37 -11.37
C GLN A 9 -8.68 -23.71 -11.66
N ASP A 10 -9.42 -24.82 -11.55
CA ASP A 10 -8.91 -26.16 -11.85
C ASP A 10 -8.63 -26.40 -13.35
N ASN A 11 -9.26 -25.61 -14.23
CA ASN A 11 -9.15 -25.74 -15.68
C ASN A 11 -8.56 -24.50 -16.35
N LEU A 12 -7.84 -23.64 -15.60
CA LEU A 12 -7.30 -22.37 -16.09
C LEU A 12 -6.46 -22.52 -17.34
N ALA A 13 -5.53 -23.48 -17.36
CA ALA A 13 -4.60 -23.66 -18.48
C ALA A 13 -5.32 -24.01 -19.81
N GLU A 14 -6.36 -24.83 -19.74
CA GLU A 14 -7.15 -25.19 -20.92
C GLU A 14 -7.99 -24.03 -21.43
N LEU A 15 -8.56 -23.25 -20.51
CA LEU A 15 -9.34 -22.06 -20.85
C LEU A 15 -8.46 -20.97 -21.45
N GLU A 16 -7.28 -20.72 -20.88
CA GLU A 16 -6.31 -19.77 -21.41
C GLU A 16 -5.83 -20.14 -22.82
N ALA A 17 -5.54 -21.42 -23.02
CA ALA A 17 -5.13 -21.92 -24.33
C ALA A 17 -6.24 -21.80 -25.38
N ALA A 18 -7.48 -22.17 -25.02
CA ALA A 18 -8.63 -22.10 -25.91
C ALA A 18 -9.01 -20.66 -26.29
N ALA A 19 -8.89 -19.74 -25.35
CA ALA A 19 -9.23 -18.32 -25.57
C ALA A 19 -8.05 -17.47 -26.06
N ASN A 20 -6.86 -18.04 -26.20
CA ASN A 20 -5.60 -17.32 -26.51
C ASN A 20 -5.42 -16.07 -25.62
N CYS A 21 -5.71 -16.21 -24.33
CA CYS A 21 -5.62 -15.12 -23.37
C CYS A 21 -5.08 -15.66 -22.03
N ARG A 22 -4.70 -14.75 -21.14
CA ARG A 22 -4.37 -15.05 -19.75
C ARG A 22 -5.51 -14.65 -18.85
N ILE A 23 -5.95 -15.53 -17.96
CA ILE A 23 -6.96 -15.23 -16.96
C ILE A 23 -6.27 -14.61 -15.73
N VAL A 24 -6.43 -13.31 -15.57
CA VAL A 24 -5.77 -12.53 -14.51
C VAL A 24 -6.53 -12.65 -13.19
N ARG A 25 -7.88 -12.73 -13.28
CA ARG A 25 -8.74 -12.76 -12.10
C ARG A 25 -10.02 -13.53 -12.36
N VAL A 26 -10.45 -14.28 -11.37
CA VAL A 26 -11.73 -15.00 -11.36
C VAL A 26 -12.51 -14.53 -10.14
N GLU A 27 -13.66 -13.92 -10.35
CA GLU A 27 -14.50 -13.36 -9.29
C GLU A 27 -15.95 -13.86 -9.42
N GLN A 28 -16.61 -14.03 -8.27
CA GLN A 28 -18.05 -14.24 -8.27
C GLN A 28 -18.74 -12.95 -8.74
N GLY A 29 -19.60 -13.06 -9.73
CA GLY A 29 -20.39 -11.94 -10.23
C GLY A 29 -21.53 -11.55 -9.29
N ALA A 30 -22.42 -10.67 -9.78
CA ALA A 30 -23.54 -10.13 -9.02
C ALA A 30 -24.56 -11.21 -8.57
N SER A 31 -24.55 -12.37 -9.17
CA SER A 31 -25.36 -13.52 -8.76
C SER A 31 -24.53 -14.79 -8.77
N ARG A 32 -25.04 -15.85 -8.08
CA ARG A 32 -24.35 -17.15 -7.99
C ARG A 32 -24.09 -17.82 -9.35
N ASN A 33 -24.83 -17.42 -10.38
CA ASN A 33 -24.72 -18.00 -11.72
C ASN A 33 -23.83 -17.19 -12.66
N ILE A 34 -23.22 -16.12 -12.17
CA ILE A 34 -22.35 -15.24 -12.95
C ILE A 34 -20.95 -15.33 -12.38
N ILE A 35 -19.97 -15.64 -13.23
CA ILE A 35 -18.55 -15.54 -12.92
C ILE A 35 -17.95 -14.48 -13.82
N ARG A 36 -17.23 -13.56 -13.23
CA ARG A 36 -16.49 -12.52 -13.95
C ARG A 36 -15.04 -12.96 -14.12
N LEU A 37 -14.58 -12.97 -15.35
CA LEU A 37 -13.19 -13.21 -15.68
C LEU A 37 -12.57 -11.90 -16.17
N THR A 38 -11.43 -11.54 -15.59
CA THR A 38 -10.58 -10.47 -16.14
C THR A 38 -9.53 -11.14 -17.00
N LEU A 39 -9.47 -10.77 -18.28
CA LEU A 39 -8.60 -11.36 -19.28
C LEU A 39 -7.53 -10.35 -19.69
N ALA A 40 -6.30 -10.83 -19.91
CA ALA A 40 -5.24 -10.10 -20.56
C ALA A 40 -4.87 -10.82 -21.88
N PRO A 41 -4.34 -10.13 -22.89
CA PRO A 41 -3.79 -10.78 -24.08
C PRO A 41 -2.81 -11.88 -23.72
N GLY A 42 -2.76 -12.98 -24.46
CA GLY A 42 -1.91 -14.15 -24.15
C GLY A 42 -0.41 -13.82 -24.12
N ASP A 43 0.01 -12.79 -24.84
CA ASP A 43 1.36 -12.23 -24.89
C ASP A 43 1.59 -11.08 -23.89
N ALA A 44 0.58 -10.67 -23.14
CA ALA A 44 0.71 -9.61 -22.16
C ALA A 44 1.72 -10.00 -21.05
N GLN A 45 2.70 -9.14 -20.84
CA GLN A 45 3.69 -9.28 -19.79
C GLN A 45 3.63 -8.08 -18.86
N LEU A 46 3.74 -8.34 -17.55
CA LEU A 46 3.97 -7.27 -16.60
C LEU A 46 5.38 -6.73 -16.82
N PRO A 47 5.58 -5.41 -16.67
CA PRO A 47 6.91 -4.83 -16.79
C PRO A 47 7.85 -5.45 -15.75
N GLU A 48 9.04 -5.84 -16.16
CA GLU A 48 10.08 -6.38 -15.28
C GLU A 48 10.46 -5.37 -14.17
N LYS A 49 10.38 -4.09 -14.51
CA LYS A 49 10.60 -2.97 -13.57
C LYS A 49 9.43 -2.01 -13.64
N VAL A 50 8.82 -1.77 -12.50
CA VAL A 50 7.81 -0.72 -12.35
C VAL A 50 8.50 0.53 -11.82
N ASN A 51 8.72 1.51 -12.70
CA ASN A 51 9.08 2.84 -12.24
C ASN A 51 7.82 3.46 -11.64
N LEU A 52 7.90 3.95 -10.40
CA LEU A 52 6.82 4.73 -9.83
C LEU A 52 6.54 5.88 -10.78
N PRO A 53 5.39 5.91 -11.42
CA PRO A 53 5.04 7.05 -12.24
C PRO A 53 5.00 8.26 -11.31
N ARG A 54 5.30 9.44 -11.85
CA ARG A 54 4.93 10.72 -11.19
C ARG A 54 3.41 10.85 -11.29
N LEU A 55 2.70 9.88 -10.70
CA LEU A 55 1.25 9.91 -10.61
C LEU A 55 0.88 11.02 -9.66
N THR A 56 0.03 11.90 -10.10
CA THR A 56 -0.68 12.79 -9.21
C THR A 56 -1.71 11.93 -8.46
N ILE A 57 -1.27 11.32 -7.38
CA ILE A 57 -2.15 10.55 -6.46
C ILE A 57 -2.47 11.43 -5.25
N ALA A 58 -3.60 11.17 -4.61
CA ALA A 58 -4.01 11.91 -3.43
C ALA A 58 -2.98 11.77 -2.29
N LEU A 59 -3.00 12.69 -1.33
CA LEU A 59 -2.06 12.67 -0.19
C LEU A 59 -2.15 11.37 0.61
N SER A 60 -3.33 10.76 0.67
CA SER A 60 -3.56 9.48 1.35
C SER A 60 -3.26 8.25 0.49
N GLU A 61 -2.96 8.40 -0.79
CA GLU A 61 -2.78 7.28 -1.71
C GLU A 61 -1.32 6.90 -1.91
N ILE A 62 -1.05 5.60 -2.04
CA ILE A 62 0.27 5.03 -2.33
C ILE A 62 0.15 4.09 -3.53
N ALA A 63 1.05 4.22 -4.49
CA ALA A 63 1.18 3.28 -5.59
C ALA A 63 2.00 2.06 -5.14
N MET A 64 1.38 0.89 -5.20
CA MET A 64 1.99 -0.38 -4.76
C MET A 64 2.71 -1.12 -5.88
N GLY A 65 2.35 -0.85 -7.11
CA GLY A 65 2.91 -1.53 -8.28
C GLY A 65 2.02 -1.39 -9.50
N ALA A 66 2.15 -2.32 -10.43
CA ALA A 66 1.33 -2.41 -11.62
C ALA A 66 0.69 -3.79 -11.75
N SER A 67 -0.52 -3.81 -12.27
CA SER A 67 -1.23 -4.99 -12.71
C SER A 67 -1.55 -4.89 -14.21
N TYR A 68 -2.15 -5.93 -14.77
CA TYR A 68 -2.63 -5.87 -16.16
C TYR A 68 -3.74 -4.83 -16.36
N ASP A 69 -4.44 -4.44 -15.28
CA ASP A 69 -5.49 -3.41 -15.30
C ASP A 69 -4.93 -1.99 -15.07
N GLY A 70 -3.62 -1.85 -14.90
CA GLY A 70 -2.95 -0.58 -14.64
C GLY A 70 -2.30 -0.50 -13.24
N PRO A 71 -2.04 0.71 -12.74
CA PRO A 71 -1.39 0.90 -11.45
C PRO A 71 -2.25 0.39 -10.30
N VAL A 72 -1.62 -0.30 -9.36
CA VAL A 72 -2.26 -0.72 -8.10
C VAL A 72 -2.03 0.37 -7.07
N ILE A 73 -3.09 1.10 -6.75
CA ILE A 73 -3.07 2.21 -5.79
C ILE A 73 -3.87 1.80 -4.55
N THR A 74 -3.39 2.18 -3.39
CA THR A 74 -4.07 1.97 -2.12
C THR A 74 -4.25 3.29 -1.37
N ASP A 75 -5.34 3.39 -0.63
CA ASP A 75 -5.66 4.54 0.21
C ASP A 75 -5.34 4.20 1.68
N LEU A 76 -4.40 4.93 2.27
CA LEU A 76 -3.96 4.74 3.67
C LEU A 76 -5.09 5.01 4.67
N ASN A 77 -6.06 5.85 4.33
CA ASN A 77 -7.21 6.09 5.20
C ASN A 77 -8.13 4.86 5.29
N LYS A 78 -8.17 4.04 4.24
CA LYS A 78 -8.96 2.81 4.20
C LYS A 78 -8.19 1.60 4.72
N MET A 79 -6.87 1.63 4.59
CA MET A 79 -5.98 0.54 5.00
C MET A 79 -4.82 1.09 5.85
N PRO A 80 -5.07 1.47 7.11
CA PRO A 80 -4.08 2.13 7.95
C PRO A 80 -2.99 1.19 8.48
N HIS A 81 -3.19 -0.12 8.40
CA HIS A 81 -2.25 -1.13 8.94
C HIS A 81 -1.81 -2.10 7.84
N TRP A 82 -0.50 -2.34 7.78
CA TRP A 82 0.12 -3.19 6.77
C TRP A 82 1.09 -4.17 7.40
N LEU A 83 1.03 -5.41 6.97
CA LEU A 83 2.03 -6.43 7.29
C LEU A 83 2.69 -6.90 6.00
N MET A 84 4.01 -6.74 5.90
CA MET A 84 4.81 -7.20 4.77
C MET A 84 5.58 -8.46 5.14
N GLY A 85 5.19 -9.59 4.59
CA GLY A 85 5.85 -10.88 4.77
C GLY A 85 6.51 -11.38 3.48
N GLY A 86 7.52 -12.23 3.60
CA GLY A 86 8.17 -12.88 2.46
C GLY A 86 9.56 -13.43 2.80
N ALA A 87 10.11 -14.29 1.94
CA ALA A 87 11.44 -14.85 2.09
C ALA A 87 12.55 -13.78 1.97
N THR A 88 13.76 -14.09 2.41
CA THR A 88 14.94 -13.23 2.19
C THR A 88 15.15 -13.04 0.68
N GLY A 89 15.45 -11.81 0.26
CA GLY A 89 15.63 -11.49 -1.17
C GLY A 89 14.33 -11.29 -1.96
N SER A 90 13.15 -11.45 -1.37
CA SER A 90 11.85 -11.26 -2.06
C SER A 90 11.47 -9.79 -2.35
N GLY A 91 12.32 -8.83 -1.99
CA GLY A 91 12.07 -7.42 -2.24
C GLY A 91 11.26 -6.68 -1.16
N LYS A 92 11.04 -7.27 0.03
CA LYS A 92 10.31 -6.62 1.15
C LYS A 92 10.85 -5.23 1.49
N THR A 93 12.17 -5.15 1.73
CA THR A 93 12.82 -3.87 2.07
C THR A 93 12.72 -2.88 0.92
N THR A 94 12.90 -3.34 -0.32
CA THR A 94 12.73 -2.48 -1.50
C THR A 94 11.32 -1.89 -1.58
N LEU A 95 10.28 -2.71 -1.36
CA LEU A 95 8.90 -2.25 -1.35
C LEU A 95 8.66 -1.25 -0.22
N LEU A 96 9.21 -1.50 0.98
CA LEU A 96 9.10 -0.60 2.12
C LEU A 96 9.80 0.74 1.85
N VAL A 97 11.00 0.73 1.27
CA VAL A 97 11.72 1.95 0.85
C VAL A 97 10.90 2.74 -0.16
N VAL A 98 10.33 2.09 -1.16
CA VAL A 98 9.46 2.72 -2.16
C VAL A 98 8.20 3.33 -1.51
N PHE A 99 7.62 2.65 -0.54
CA PHE A 99 6.46 3.11 0.22
C PHE A 99 6.79 4.38 1.02
N VAL A 100 7.86 4.34 1.82
CA VAL A 100 8.32 5.48 2.62
C VAL A 100 8.71 6.66 1.73
N GLN A 101 9.42 6.42 0.63
CA GLN A 101 9.78 7.48 -0.32
C GLN A 101 8.55 8.20 -0.86
N GLN A 102 7.47 7.49 -1.16
CA GLN A 102 6.23 8.13 -1.60
C GLN A 102 5.62 9.00 -0.49
N CYS A 103 5.66 8.57 0.76
CA CYS A 103 5.20 9.38 1.90
C CYS A 103 6.03 10.67 2.03
N LEU A 104 7.35 10.56 1.94
CA LEU A 104 8.27 11.69 2.05
C LEU A 104 8.14 12.70 0.89
N MET A 105 7.68 12.24 -0.27
CA MET A 105 7.44 13.11 -1.44
C MET A 105 6.12 13.87 -1.39
N LYS A 106 5.26 13.59 -0.42
CA LYS A 106 3.96 14.25 -0.30
C LYS A 106 4.10 15.61 0.35
N VAL A 107 3.66 16.63 -0.39
CA VAL A 107 3.71 18.01 0.05
C VAL A 107 2.30 18.63 0.02
N THR A 108 2.07 19.55 0.93
CA THR A 108 0.84 20.36 0.97
C THR A 108 0.85 21.38 -0.19
N ALA A 109 -0.26 22.07 -0.38
CA ALA A 109 -0.34 23.17 -1.35
C ALA A 109 0.65 24.31 -1.06
N THR A 110 1.11 24.45 0.20
CA THR A 110 2.11 25.42 0.64
C THR A 110 3.55 24.94 0.47
N GLY A 111 3.75 23.68 0.00
CA GLY A 111 5.07 23.09 -0.20
C GLY A 111 5.69 22.46 1.05
N GLU A 112 4.95 22.41 2.16
CA GLU A 112 5.38 21.74 3.39
C GLU A 112 5.16 20.22 3.28
N GLN A 113 5.94 19.43 4.03
CA GLN A 113 5.75 17.99 4.09
C GLN A 113 4.37 17.67 4.66
N ALA A 114 3.61 16.85 3.93
CA ALA A 114 2.22 16.55 4.28
C ALA A 114 2.07 15.31 5.18
N VAL A 115 3.13 14.50 5.32
CA VAL A 115 3.12 13.23 6.05
C VAL A 115 4.35 13.14 6.94
N ASP A 116 4.15 13.04 8.24
CA ASP A 116 5.24 12.75 9.18
C ASP A 116 5.56 11.26 9.13
N VAL A 117 6.84 10.93 8.95
CA VAL A 117 7.31 9.55 8.85
C VAL A 117 8.22 9.20 10.01
N TYR A 118 7.89 8.14 10.72
CA TYR A 118 8.69 7.57 11.81
C TYR A 118 9.12 6.16 11.43
N ILE A 119 10.44 5.91 11.45
CA ILE A 119 11.01 4.61 11.14
C ILE A 119 11.65 4.04 12.40
N ILE A 120 11.18 2.88 12.85
CA ILE A 120 11.77 2.14 13.95
C ILE A 120 12.45 0.90 13.36
N ASP A 121 13.78 0.91 13.34
CA ASP A 121 14.57 -0.21 12.85
C ASP A 121 15.71 -0.56 13.83
N LEU A 122 15.43 -1.49 14.73
CA LEU A 122 16.35 -1.96 15.76
C LEU A 122 17.54 -2.79 15.21
N LYS A 123 17.63 -2.95 13.88
CA LYS A 123 18.80 -3.54 13.22
C LYS A 123 19.83 -2.51 12.77
N GLY A 124 19.68 -1.25 13.17
CA GLY A 124 20.63 -0.18 12.89
C GLY A 124 20.34 0.61 11.61
N GLY A 125 19.22 0.34 10.92
CA GLY A 125 18.76 1.16 9.81
C GLY A 125 19.61 1.10 8.54
N GLN A 126 20.41 0.06 8.35
CA GLN A 126 21.35 -0.05 7.23
C GLN A 126 20.66 -0.20 5.87
N ASP A 127 19.42 -0.68 5.87
CA ASP A 127 18.64 -0.95 4.68
C ASP A 127 18.01 0.30 4.05
N TYR A 128 18.13 1.47 4.73
CA TYR A 128 17.49 2.71 4.30
C TYR A 128 18.50 3.73 3.78
N PRO A 129 18.08 4.61 2.86
CA PRO A 129 18.93 5.68 2.35
C PRO A 129 19.48 6.55 3.48
N PRO A 130 20.80 6.78 3.58
CA PRO A 130 21.41 7.51 4.70
C PRO A 130 20.88 8.94 4.87
N HIS A 131 20.45 9.60 3.78
CA HIS A 131 19.95 10.96 3.83
C HIS A 131 18.60 11.11 4.55
N TRP A 132 17.82 10.01 4.68
CA TRP A 132 16.57 10.03 5.43
C TRP A 132 16.78 10.28 6.93
N ARG A 133 17.93 9.89 7.47
CA ARG A 133 18.26 10.07 8.88
C ARG A 133 18.43 11.55 9.28
N ASN A 134 18.65 12.42 8.31
CA ASN A 134 19.08 13.80 8.57
C ASN A 134 18.06 14.86 8.17
N ARG A 135 16.98 14.51 7.49
CA ARG A 135 16.11 15.52 6.87
C ARG A 135 14.60 15.29 7.03
N ASP A 136 14.12 14.09 6.69
CA ASP A 136 12.74 13.98 6.26
C ASP A 136 11.93 13.02 7.13
N CYS A 137 12.56 12.29 8.06
CA CYS A 137 11.88 11.37 8.96
C CYS A 137 12.63 11.19 10.29
N SER A 138 11.86 10.85 11.32
CA SER A 138 12.41 10.42 12.61
C SER A 138 12.88 8.99 12.53
N PHE A 139 14.16 8.75 12.79
CA PHE A 139 14.79 7.43 12.66
C PHE A 139 15.24 6.91 14.02
N CYS A 140 14.66 5.80 14.47
CA CYS A 140 14.96 5.18 15.75
C CYS A 140 15.70 3.86 15.52
N VAL A 141 16.92 3.75 16.04
CA VAL A 141 17.74 2.53 15.95
C VAL A 141 17.95 1.86 17.30
N THR A 142 17.54 2.53 18.39
CA THR A 142 17.57 1.99 19.76
C THR A 142 16.17 1.79 20.32
N ALA A 143 16.03 0.92 21.30
CA ALA A 143 14.76 0.72 21.99
C ALA A 143 14.31 1.97 22.76
N GLU A 144 15.25 2.75 23.28
CA GLU A 144 14.98 3.98 24.02
C GLU A 144 14.40 5.06 23.09
N ASP A 145 15.01 5.28 21.93
CA ASP A 145 14.47 6.21 20.91
C ASP A 145 13.07 5.78 20.46
N ALA A 146 12.90 4.47 20.21
CA ALA A 146 11.62 3.93 19.82
C ALA A 146 10.52 4.18 20.86
N LEU A 147 10.83 3.95 22.15
CA LEU A 147 9.89 4.22 23.24
C LEU A 147 9.56 5.71 23.35
N SER A 148 10.55 6.59 23.20
CA SER A 148 10.35 8.04 23.22
C SER A 148 9.40 8.47 22.09
N VAL A 149 9.65 8.02 20.86
CA VAL A 149 8.79 8.32 19.70
C VAL A 149 7.38 7.77 19.89
N LEU A 150 7.22 6.53 20.34
CA LEU A 150 5.91 5.94 20.59
C LEU A 150 5.14 6.70 21.65
N GLY A 151 5.81 7.17 22.72
CA GLY A 151 5.20 8.04 23.74
C GLY A 151 4.68 9.36 23.15
N GLY A 152 5.48 10.00 22.28
CA GLY A 152 5.06 11.21 21.56
C GLY A 152 3.86 10.98 20.66
N LEU A 153 3.83 9.84 19.96
CA LEU A 153 2.70 9.45 19.08
C LEU A 153 1.42 9.19 19.87
N VAL A 154 1.52 8.59 21.07
CA VAL A 154 0.36 8.43 21.98
C VAL A 154 -0.18 9.80 22.40
N THR A 155 0.66 10.73 22.80
CA THR A 155 0.27 12.09 23.16
C THR A 155 -0.42 12.81 22.00
N GLU A 156 0.11 12.67 20.79
CA GLU A 156 -0.50 13.27 19.59
C GLU A 156 -1.85 12.62 19.25
N LEU A 157 -1.98 11.30 19.43
CA LEU A 157 -3.24 10.59 19.26
C LEU A 157 -4.30 11.14 20.24
N GLU A 158 -3.97 11.26 21.51
CA GLU A 158 -4.86 11.81 22.53
C GLU A 158 -5.29 13.25 22.20
N ARG A 159 -4.35 14.07 21.73
CA ARG A 159 -4.64 15.44 21.27
C ARG A 159 -5.64 15.44 20.11
N ARG A 160 -5.46 14.56 19.10
CA ARG A 160 -6.39 14.43 17.97
C ARG A 160 -7.76 13.94 18.39
N LEU A 161 -7.82 12.93 19.24
CA LEU A 161 -9.08 12.42 19.79
C LEU A 161 -9.87 13.50 20.51
N LYS A 162 -9.18 14.34 21.30
CA LYS A 162 -9.81 15.49 21.97
C LYS A 162 -10.37 16.49 20.95
N LEU A 163 -9.62 16.82 19.90
CA LEU A 163 -10.11 17.72 18.84
C LEU A 163 -11.36 17.17 18.15
N PHE A 164 -11.43 15.86 17.90
CA PHE A 164 -12.63 15.23 17.34
C PHE A 164 -13.81 15.30 18.30
N SER A 165 -13.59 15.02 19.58
CA SER A 165 -14.64 15.15 20.60
C SER A 165 -15.19 16.57 20.70
N ASP A 166 -14.28 17.56 20.81
CA ASP A 166 -14.66 18.97 20.88
C ASP A 166 -15.40 19.44 19.61
N ALA A 167 -14.98 18.97 18.45
CA ALA A 167 -15.66 19.27 17.18
C ALA A 167 -17.03 18.59 17.11
N SER A 168 -17.15 17.33 17.53
CA SER A 168 -18.41 16.59 17.58
C SER A 168 -19.43 17.30 18.48
N GLU A 169 -19.01 17.71 19.66
CA GLU A 169 -19.86 18.47 20.58
C GLU A 169 -20.30 19.82 19.99
N ARG A 170 -19.37 20.52 19.31
CA ARG A 170 -19.62 21.86 18.75
C ARG A 170 -20.51 21.86 17.50
N PHE A 171 -20.39 20.84 16.67
CA PHE A 171 -21.05 20.79 15.36
C PHE A 171 -22.14 19.71 15.27
N GLY A 172 -22.36 18.89 16.31
CA GLY A 172 -23.38 17.84 16.32
C GLY A 172 -23.15 16.75 15.27
N VAL A 173 -21.88 16.52 14.90
CA VAL A 173 -21.51 15.47 13.93
C VAL A 173 -21.11 14.23 14.74
N PRO A 174 -21.66 13.03 14.41
CA PRO A 174 -21.34 11.78 15.12
C PRO A 174 -19.89 11.33 14.88
#